data_a022e9f841c4d95446f592921277ba70
#
_entry.id   a022e9f841c4d95446f592921277ba70
#
_cell.length_a   1.000
_cell.length_b   1.000
_cell.length_c   1.000
_cell.angle_alpha   90.00
_cell.angle_beta   90.00
_cell.angle_gamma   90.00
#
_symmetry.space_group_name_H-M   'P 1'
#
loop_
_entity.id
_entity.type
_entity.pdbx_description
1 polymer ?
#
loop_
_entity_poly.entity_id
_entity_poly.type
_entity_poly.pdbx_seq_one_letter_code
_entity_poly.pdbx_strand_id
1 'polypeptide(L)'
;MTISYIKKANKTASSDEVETRQKVQEVLNEIESKRDEGIREISRKFDKYEGDVIISQEKIEEVIKSLDQKVKDDVQFSYDRVRSFAEHQLKHLNNDFEVELSPGLFAGQKLIPVNSVGCYVPGGRYNNIASAVMSITTAKVAGAVSYTHLTLPTKA
;
A
#
# COMPACT_ATOMS: atom_id res chain seq x y z
N MET A 1 -33.88 2.72 -27.90
CA MET A 1 -32.71 3.63 -27.92
C MET A 1 -31.48 2.83 -28.30
N THR A 2 -30.79 3.22 -29.36
CA THR A 2 -29.56 2.55 -29.78
C THR A 2 -28.39 3.22 -29.07
N ILE A 3 -27.60 2.44 -28.30
CA ILE A 3 -26.41 2.95 -27.61
C ILE A 3 -25.31 3.15 -28.66
N SER A 4 -24.82 4.37 -28.79
CA SER A 4 -23.66 4.72 -29.63
C SER A 4 -22.43 4.90 -28.75
N TYR A 5 -21.35 4.19 -29.06
CA TYR A 5 -20.07 4.31 -28.34
C TYR A 5 -19.19 5.33 -29.07
N ILE A 6 -18.79 6.38 -28.37
CA ILE A 6 -17.85 7.41 -28.88
C ILE A 6 -16.44 6.79 -29.04
N LYS A 7 -16.04 5.91 -28.11
CA LYS A 7 -14.78 5.20 -28.15
C LYS A 7 -14.95 3.81 -27.49
N LYS A 8 -14.48 2.77 -28.16
CA LYS A 8 -14.40 1.42 -27.57
C LYS A 8 -12.98 1.18 -27.07
N ALA A 9 -12.83 0.68 -25.84
CA ALA A 9 -11.55 0.21 -25.35
C ALA A 9 -11.14 -1.07 -26.10
N ASN A 10 -9.88 -1.16 -26.49
CA ASN A 10 -9.33 -2.41 -26.98
C ASN A 10 -9.37 -3.44 -25.85
N LYS A 11 -10.00 -4.59 -26.07
CA LYS A 11 -9.91 -5.69 -25.12
C LYS A 11 -8.48 -6.21 -25.12
N THR A 12 -7.81 -6.17 -23.98
CA THR A 12 -6.58 -6.92 -23.77
C THR A 12 -6.87 -8.40 -23.92
N ALA A 13 -6.04 -9.13 -24.68
CA ALA A 13 -6.26 -10.53 -24.91
C ALA A 13 -6.15 -11.31 -23.59
N SER A 14 -7.09 -12.22 -23.34
CA SER A 14 -7.13 -13.08 -22.14
C SER A 14 -5.86 -13.95 -21.96
N SER A 15 -5.10 -14.17 -23.03
CA SER A 15 -3.83 -14.90 -23.01
C SER A 15 -2.73 -14.20 -22.22
N ASP A 16 -2.66 -12.87 -22.27
CA ASP A 16 -1.65 -12.11 -21.54
C ASP A 16 -1.85 -12.19 -20.02
N GLU A 17 -3.10 -12.37 -19.60
CA GLU A 17 -3.43 -12.49 -18.17
C GLU A 17 -2.95 -13.83 -17.57
N VAL A 18 -3.05 -14.92 -18.33
CA VAL A 18 -2.62 -16.25 -17.87
C VAL A 18 -1.09 -16.31 -17.76
N GLU A 19 -0.38 -15.82 -18.76
CA GLU A 19 1.09 -15.77 -18.76
C GLU A 19 1.63 -14.87 -17.64
N THR A 20 1.00 -13.72 -17.45
CA THR A 20 1.36 -12.79 -16.37
C THR A 20 1.15 -13.43 -15.00
N ARG A 21 0.03 -14.12 -14.79
CA ARG A 21 -0.25 -14.84 -13.54
C ARG A 21 0.77 -15.93 -13.25
N GLN A 22 1.16 -16.70 -14.28
CA GLN A 22 2.18 -17.74 -14.13
C GLN A 22 3.53 -17.15 -13.71
N LYS A 23 3.98 -16.09 -14.36
CA LYS A 23 5.24 -15.38 -14.00
C LYS A 23 5.20 -14.84 -12.57
N VAL A 24 4.09 -14.24 -12.16
CA VAL A 24 3.92 -13.76 -10.79
C VAL A 24 3.97 -14.93 -9.80
N GLN A 25 3.30 -16.05 -10.11
CA GLN A 25 3.31 -17.22 -9.23
C GLN A 25 4.70 -17.83 -9.09
N GLU A 26 5.47 -17.89 -10.16
CA GLU A 26 6.88 -18.35 -10.11
C GLU A 26 7.73 -17.47 -9.19
N VAL A 27 7.59 -16.14 -9.29
CA VAL A 27 8.28 -15.18 -8.41
C VAL A 27 7.87 -15.38 -6.95
N LEU A 28 6.58 -15.54 -6.68
CA LEU A 28 6.10 -15.77 -5.32
C LEU A 28 6.63 -17.09 -4.73
N ASN A 29 6.64 -18.18 -5.52
CA ASN A 29 7.16 -19.46 -5.10
C ASN A 29 8.69 -19.38 -4.82
N GLU A 30 9.42 -18.62 -5.62
CA GLU A 30 10.86 -18.39 -5.41
C GLU A 30 11.10 -17.64 -4.08
N ILE A 31 10.35 -16.57 -3.81
CA ILE A 31 10.42 -15.84 -2.56
C ILE A 31 10.05 -16.73 -1.37
N GLU A 32 8.98 -17.53 -1.49
CA GLU A 32 8.54 -18.40 -0.43
C GLU A 32 9.61 -19.46 -0.06
N SER A 33 10.28 -20.02 -1.06
CA SER A 33 11.30 -21.03 -0.86
C SER A 33 12.63 -20.48 -0.35
N LYS A 34 13.08 -19.33 -0.87
CA LYS A 34 14.40 -18.74 -0.58
C LYS A 34 14.36 -17.58 0.43
N ARG A 35 13.17 -17.12 0.82
CA ARG A 35 12.99 -16.00 1.76
C ARG A 35 13.76 -14.75 1.32
N ASP A 36 14.54 -14.17 2.21
CA ASP A 36 15.27 -12.91 1.97
C ASP A 36 16.26 -13.01 0.80
N GLU A 37 16.87 -14.18 0.59
CA GLU A 37 17.77 -14.37 -0.56
C GLU A 37 16.99 -14.36 -1.87
N GLY A 38 15.80 -14.95 -1.93
CA GLY A 38 14.91 -14.87 -3.08
C GLY A 38 14.56 -13.43 -3.43
N ILE A 39 14.26 -12.60 -2.44
CA ILE A 39 13.98 -11.17 -2.65
C ILE A 39 15.22 -10.47 -3.23
N ARG A 40 16.43 -10.74 -2.71
CA ARG A 40 17.67 -10.15 -3.20
C ARG A 40 17.98 -10.56 -4.65
N GLU A 41 17.79 -11.83 -4.99
CA GLU A 41 17.98 -12.33 -6.36
C GLU A 41 17.00 -11.66 -7.34
N ILE A 42 15.73 -11.54 -6.95
CA ILE A 42 14.70 -10.90 -7.76
C ILE A 42 14.98 -9.41 -7.94
N SER A 43 15.39 -8.71 -6.87
CA SER A 43 15.77 -7.29 -6.92
C SER A 43 16.96 -7.05 -7.86
N ARG A 44 17.99 -7.91 -7.81
CA ARG A 44 19.12 -7.84 -8.75
C ARG A 44 18.68 -8.06 -10.18
N LYS A 45 17.81 -9.06 -10.41
CA LYS A 45 17.36 -9.46 -11.74
C LYS A 45 16.49 -8.41 -12.42
N PHE A 46 15.49 -7.90 -11.72
CA PHE A 46 14.47 -7.02 -12.30
C PHE A 46 14.81 -5.53 -12.12
N ASP A 47 15.31 -5.16 -10.96
CA ASP A 47 15.53 -3.77 -10.58
C ASP A 47 16.99 -3.33 -10.65
N LYS A 48 17.91 -4.29 -10.84
CA LYS A 48 19.37 -4.08 -10.74
C LYS A 48 19.78 -3.42 -9.42
N TYR A 49 19.05 -3.75 -8.37
CA TYR A 49 19.26 -3.24 -7.04
C TYR A 49 20.05 -4.26 -6.21
N GLU A 50 21.15 -3.81 -5.61
CA GLU A 50 22.05 -4.61 -4.78
C GLU A 50 22.09 -4.17 -3.32
N GLY A 51 21.31 -3.15 -2.98
CA GLY A 51 21.24 -2.61 -1.62
C GLY A 51 20.43 -3.48 -0.66
N ASP A 52 20.33 -3.01 0.56
CA ASP A 52 19.58 -3.68 1.61
C ASP A 52 18.06 -3.62 1.32
N VAL A 53 17.41 -4.77 1.47
CA VAL A 53 15.95 -4.89 1.34
C VAL A 53 15.23 -4.16 2.49
N ILE A 54 15.85 -4.18 3.67
CA ILE A 54 15.36 -3.49 4.86
C ILE A 54 16.29 -2.31 5.15
N ILE A 55 15.75 -1.10 5.08
CA ILE A 55 16.51 0.11 5.36
C ILE A 55 16.68 0.25 6.87
N SER A 56 17.91 0.41 7.35
CA SER A 56 18.18 0.59 8.77
C SER A 56 17.69 1.93 9.29
N GLN A 57 17.44 2.01 10.60
CA GLN A 57 17.00 3.23 11.27
C GLN A 57 18.05 4.36 11.13
N GLU A 58 19.33 4.02 11.20
CA GLU A 58 20.44 4.97 11.04
C GLU A 58 20.43 5.60 9.64
N LYS A 59 20.14 4.77 8.61
CA LYS A 59 20.04 5.26 7.22
C LYS A 59 18.84 6.18 7.04
N ILE A 60 17.72 5.86 7.66
CA ILE A 60 16.52 6.73 7.67
C ILE A 60 16.86 8.09 8.29
N GLU A 61 17.52 8.10 9.44
CA GLU A 61 17.89 9.33 10.13
C GLU A 61 18.89 10.17 9.33
N GLU A 62 19.87 9.53 8.69
CA GLU A 62 20.81 10.20 7.80
C GLU A 62 20.08 10.92 6.67
N VAL A 63 19.16 10.22 5.99
CA VAL A 63 18.38 10.78 4.88
C VAL A 63 17.51 11.94 5.38
N ILE A 64 16.82 11.77 6.52
CA ILE A 64 16.00 12.85 7.10
C ILE A 64 16.84 14.09 7.40
N LYS A 65 18.06 13.93 7.94
CA LYS A 65 18.95 15.05 8.22
C LYS A 65 19.38 15.78 6.94
N SER A 66 19.57 15.06 5.85
CA SER A 66 20.01 15.63 4.57
C SER A 66 18.91 16.35 3.78
N LEU A 67 17.63 16.13 4.12
CA LEU A 67 16.52 16.75 3.41
C LEU A 67 16.41 18.26 3.70
N ASP A 68 16.09 19.02 2.67
CA ASP A 68 15.74 20.44 2.78
C ASP A 68 14.55 20.63 3.73
N GLN A 69 14.58 21.71 4.53
CA GLN A 69 13.52 22.00 5.47
C GLN A 69 12.17 22.18 4.79
N LYS A 70 12.16 22.82 3.62
CA LYS A 70 10.93 23.01 2.83
C LYS A 70 10.27 21.66 2.47
N VAL A 71 11.07 20.64 2.09
CA VAL A 71 10.55 19.32 1.81
C VAL A 71 9.93 18.69 3.05
N LYS A 72 10.58 18.82 4.21
CA LYS A 72 10.04 18.33 5.48
C LYS A 72 8.70 18.98 5.81
N ASP A 73 8.62 20.30 5.65
CA ASP A 73 7.41 21.09 5.93
C ASP A 73 6.26 20.69 4.97
N ASP A 74 6.56 20.51 3.68
CA ASP A 74 5.57 20.10 2.68
C ASP A 74 5.03 18.68 2.94
N VAL A 75 5.89 17.75 3.37
CA VAL A 75 5.49 16.40 3.78
C VAL A 75 4.65 16.43 5.05
N GLN A 76 5.06 17.20 6.07
CA GLN A 76 4.31 17.36 7.31
C GLN A 76 2.93 17.97 7.04
N PHE A 77 2.87 19.01 6.22
CA PHE A 77 1.62 19.62 5.80
C PHE A 77 0.65 18.61 5.14
N SER A 78 1.17 17.76 4.26
CA SER A 78 0.37 16.72 3.60
C SER A 78 -0.10 15.66 4.59
N TYR A 79 0.80 15.21 5.47
CA TYR A 79 0.52 14.23 6.51
C TYR A 79 -0.61 14.70 7.44
N ASP A 80 -0.55 15.93 7.94
CA ASP A 80 -1.53 16.47 8.87
C ASP A 80 -2.94 16.50 8.27
N ARG A 81 -3.06 16.80 6.98
CA ARG A 81 -4.35 16.81 6.28
C ARG A 81 -4.92 15.43 6.04
N VAL A 82 -4.08 14.53 5.57
CA VAL A 82 -4.50 13.13 5.36
C VAL A 82 -4.91 12.50 6.68
N ARG A 83 -4.13 12.75 7.73
CA ARG A 83 -4.43 12.26 9.07
C ARG A 83 -5.75 12.80 9.60
N SER A 84 -5.92 14.11 9.56
CA SER A 84 -7.15 14.76 10.02
C SER A 84 -8.38 14.23 9.28
N PHE A 85 -8.30 14.06 7.96
CA PHE A 85 -9.39 13.51 7.18
C PHE A 85 -9.69 12.05 7.55
N ALA A 86 -8.66 11.22 7.67
CA ALA A 86 -8.80 9.81 8.06
C ALA A 86 -9.41 9.65 9.46
N GLU A 87 -9.01 10.49 10.43
CA GLU A 87 -9.59 10.49 11.78
C GLU A 87 -11.09 10.84 11.76
N HIS A 88 -11.50 11.80 10.94
CA HIS A 88 -12.90 12.13 10.76
C HIS A 88 -13.67 10.98 10.08
N GLN A 89 -13.08 10.34 9.07
CA GLN A 89 -13.71 9.15 8.45
C GLN A 89 -13.90 8.04 9.48
N LEU A 90 -12.87 7.71 10.25
CA LEU A 90 -12.94 6.67 11.28
C LEU A 90 -14.03 6.98 12.32
N LYS A 91 -14.10 8.23 12.78
CA LYS A 91 -15.12 8.68 13.72
C LYS A 91 -16.54 8.46 13.20
N HIS A 92 -16.78 8.63 11.89
CA HIS A 92 -18.09 8.42 11.28
C HIS A 92 -18.38 6.94 10.98
N LEU A 93 -17.35 6.14 10.75
CA LEU A 93 -17.48 4.70 10.52
C LEU A 93 -17.61 3.91 11.82
N ASN A 94 -17.06 4.42 12.92
CA ASN A 94 -16.99 3.72 14.21
C ASN A 94 -18.32 3.76 14.96
N ASN A 95 -19.37 3.26 14.31
CA ASN A 95 -20.69 3.06 14.89
C ASN A 95 -20.91 1.56 15.10
N ASP A 96 -20.24 1.00 16.09
CA ASP A 96 -20.60 -0.32 16.60
C ASP A 96 -22.03 -0.25 17.10
N PHE A 97 -22.88 -1.16 16.65
CA PHE A 97 -24.24 -1.27 17.14
C PHE A 97 -24.63 -2.74 17.29
N GLU A 98 -25.51 -2.98 18.23
CA GLU A 98 -26.19 -4.24 18.41
C GLU A 98 -27.65 -3.96 18.66
N VAL A 99 -28.55 -4.67 18.01
CA VAL A 99 -29.99 -4.52 18.10
C VAL A 99 -30.64 -5.89 18.22
N GLU A 100 -31.61 -6.00 19.12
CA GLU A 100 -32.47 -7.17 19.24
C GLU A 100 -33.57 -7.12 18.17
N LEU A 101 -33.51 -8.04 17.21
CA LEU A 101 -34.45 -8.13 16.10
C LEU A 101 -35.73 -8.89 16.47
N SER A 102 -35.60 -9.84 17.39
CA SER A 102 -36.71 -10.57 18.04
C SER A 102 -36.20 -11.13 19.38
N PRO A 103 -37.06 -11.56 20.29
CA PRO A 103 -36.67 -12.03 21.60
C PRO A 103 -35.52 -13.07 21.55
N GLY A 104 -34.36 -12.71 22.07
CA GLY A 104 -33.14 -13.54 22.08
C GLY A 104 -32.34 -13.56 20.78
N LEU A 105 -32.74 -12.82 19.73
CA LEU A 105 -32.02 -12.70 18.47
C LEU A 105 -31.41 -11.31 18.34
N PHE A 106 -30.06 -11.25 18.45
CA PHE A 106 -29.30 -10.01 18.34
C PHE A 106 -28.52 -9.99 17.01
N ALA A 107 -28.48 -8.83 16.40
CA ALA A 107 -27.61 -8.56 15.23
C ALA A 107 -26.92 -7.22 15.40
N GLY A 108 -25.68 -7.13 14.90
CA GLY A 108 -24.87 -5.93 15.07
C GLY A 108 -23.72 -5.83 14.06
N GLN A 109 -22.99 -4.75 14.19
CA GLN A 109 -21.79 -4.46 13.41
C GLN A 109 -20.67 -4.07 14.36
N LYS A 110 -19.48 -4.58 14.10
CA LYS A 110 -18.28 -4.24 14.83
C LYS A 110 -17.12 -3.99 13.85
N LEU A 111 -16.40 -2.90 14.03
CA LEU A 111 -15.19 -2.61 13.29
C LEU A 111 -13.98 -3.20 14.01
N ILE A 112 -13.29 -4.10 13.34
CA ILE A 112 -12.09 -4.74 13.90
C ILE A 112 -10.90 -4.34 13.02
N PRO A 113 -9.92 -3.60 13.58
CA PRO A 113 -8.71 -3.24 12.83
C PRO A 113 -7.88 -4.49 12.52
N VAL A 114 -7.20 -4.48 11.39
CA VAL A 114 -6.21 -5.51 11.06
C VAL A 114 -4.93 -5.28 11.87
N ASN A 115 -4.31 -6.36 12.35
CA ASN A 115 -3.10 -6.26 13.16
C ASN A 115 -1.88 -5.79 12.37
N SER A 116 -1.80 -6.17 11.11
CA SER A 116 -0.66 -5.86 10.25
C SER A 116 -1.13 -5.54 8.83
N VAL A 117 -0.46 -4.59 8.20
CA VAL A 117 -0.78 -4.14 6.83
C VAL A 117 0.49 -3.83 6.06
N GLY A 118 0.53 -4.22 4.79
CA GLY A 118 1.57 -3.83 3.84
C GLY A 118 1.13 -2.60 3.05
N CYS A 119 1.92 -1.54 3.09
CA CYS A 119 1.67 -0.32 2.32
C CYS A 119 2.59 -0.31 1.09
N TYR A 120 2.03 -0.57 -0.09
CA TYR A 120 2.78 -0.49 -1.33
C TYR A 120 2.87 0.96 -1.82
N VAL A 121 4.11 1.41 -2.03
CA VAL A 121 4.40 2.73 -2.61
C VAL A 121 5.09 2.51 -3.96
N PRO A 122 4.44 2.84 -5.08
CA PRO A 122 5.06 2.67 -6.38
C PRO A 122 6.29 3.56 -6.51
N GLY A 123 7.40 2.97 -6.93
CA GLY A 123 8.64 3.66 -7.28
C GLY A 123 8.74 3.91 -8.79
N GLY A 124 9.88 4.40 -9.27
CA GLY A 124 10.17 4.55 -10.68
C GLY A 124 10.63 5.96 -11.06
N ARG A 125 10.02 6.54 -12.09
CA ARG A 125 10.44 7.84 -12.62
C ARG A 125 10.31 8.99 -11.62
N TYR A 126 9.36 8.89 -10.69
CA TYR A 126 9.08 9.92 -9.69
C TYR A 126 8.92 9.30 -8.29
N ASN A 127 9.30 10.04 -7.28
CA ASN A 127 9.05 9.67 -5.89
C ASN A 127 7.58 9.92 -5.54
N ASN A 128 6.84 8.83 -5.30
CA ASN A 128 5.41 8.91 -4.98
C ASN A 128 5.17 9.19 -3.48
N ILE A 129 5.65 10.32 -2.99
CA ILE A 129 5.54 10.72 -1.57
C ILE A 129 4.06 10.76 -1.14
N ALA A 130 3.17 11.26 -1.99
CA ALA A 130 1.75 11.29 -1.71
C ALA A 130 1.17 9.89 -1.45
N SER A 131 1.57 8.88 -2.22
CA SER A 131 1.13 7.49 -2.02
C SER A 131 1.61 6.94 -0.67
N ALA A 132 2.84 7.26 -0.27
CA ALA A 132 3.37 6.88 1.04
C ALA A 132 2.56 7.53 2.17
N VAL A 133 2.37 8.85 2.10
CA VAL A 133 1.59 9.60 3.10
C VAL A 133 0.17 9.05 3.19
N MET A 134 -0.51 8.85 2.07
CA MET A 134 -1.90 8.39 2.06
C MET A 134 -2.05 6.96 2.61
N SER A 135 -1.23 6.01 2.16
CA SER A 135 -1.38 4.61 2.56
C SER A 135 -0.96 4.36 4.01
N ILE A 136 0.19 4.90 4.43
CA ILE A 136 0.73 4.68 5.78
C ILE A 136 -0.10 5.41 6.84
N THR A 137 -0.50 6.65 6.56
CA THR A 137 -1.26 7.44 7.53
C THR A 137 -2.66 6.86 7.76
N THR A 138 -3.36 6.47 6.70
CA THR A 138 -4.68 5.84 6.83
C THR A 138 -4.62 4.50 7.54
N ALA A 139 -3.59 3.68 7.27
CA ALA A 139 -3.36 2.43 7.97
C ALA A 139 -3.16 2.64 9.48
N LYS A 140 -2.36 3.64 9.87
CA LYS A 140 -2.16 4.01 11.28
C LYS A 140 -3.44 4.48 11.95
N VAL A 141 -4.18 5.36 11.32
CA VAL A 141 -5.45 5.86 11.85
C VAL A 141 -6.48 4.75 11.99
N ALA A 142 -6.50 3.79 11.05
CA ALA A 142 -7.38 2.62 11.11
C ALA A 142 -7.02 1.64 12.25
N GLY A 143 -5.94 1.86 12.98
CA GLY A 143 -5.55 1.05 14.14
C GLY A 143 -4.61 -0.12 13.83
N ALA A 144 -4.01 -0.18 12.65
CA ALA A 144 -2.98 -1.18 12.36
C ALA A 144 -1.76 -0.97 13.27
N VAL A 145 -1.40 -2.02 14.01
CA VAL A 145 -0.31 -1.98 15.01
C VAL A 145 1.05 -2.08 14.34
N SER A 146 1.13 -2.85 13.25
CA SER A 146 2.34 -3.02 12.44
C SER A 146 2.04 -2.70 10.99
N TYR A 147 2.95 -1.97 10.34
CA TYR A 147 2.85 -1.68 8.91
C TYR A 147 4.23 -1.78 8.28
N THR A 148 4.26 -2.32 7.07
CA THR A 148 5.45 -2.38 6.22
C THR A 148 5.14 -1.60 4.95
N HIS A 149 6.05 -0.72 4.54
CA HIS A 149 5.94 -0.05 3.25
C HIS A 149 6.96 -0.65 2.29
N LEU A 150 6.50 -0.91 1.08
CA LEU A 150 7.32 -1.45 0.00
C LEU A 150 7.35 -0.42 -1.13
N THR A 151 8.56 -0.05 -1.54
CA THR A 151 8.79 0.68 -2.79
C THR A 151 9.46 -0.26 -3.77
N LEU A 152 8.80 -0.53 -4.90
CA LEU A 152 9.44 -1.20 -6.01
C LEU A 152 9.88 -0.14 -7.03
N PRO A 153 11.16 -0.09 -7.44
CA PRO A 153 11.58 0.74 -8.54
C PRO A 153 10.93 0.20 -9.82
N THR A 154 9.93 0.89 -10.33
CA THR A 154 9.37 0.60 -11.65
C THR A 154 10.21 1.33 -12.68
N LYS A 155 10.91 0.59 -13.53
CA LYS A 155 11.47 1.16 -14.75
C LYS A 155 10.34 1.45 -15.73
N ALA A 156 10.24 2.71 -16.13
CA ALA A 156 9.52 3.06 -17.35
C ALA A 156 10.33 2.64 -18.57
#